data_c1f827da83e997c2f58f1a4bc36016fb
#
_entry.id   c1f827da83e997c2f58f1a4bc36016fb
#
_cell.length_a   1.000
_cell.length_b   1.000
_cell.length_c   1.000
_cell.angle_alpha   90.00
_cell.angle_beta   90.00
_cell.angle_gamma   90.00
#
_symmetry.space_group_name_H-M   'P 1'
#
loop_
_entity.id
_entity.type
_entity.pdbx_description
1 polymer ?
#
loop_
_entity_poly.entity_id
_entity_poly.type
_entity_poly.pdbx_seq_one_letter_code
_entity_poly.pdbx_strand_id
1 'polypeptide(L)'
;MSVRREIHEYDGIYFVTITCSQWFHLFELSNGYDEVYKWFDHLKSKGHFITGYVIMPNHIHVLIAFRNTQGVSINSIIGEGKRFMSYGIVRRLKEKNEVEVLARLSALVNATDRKRGKRHEVFEPSFVPMAIGRKECKSNKFINQKLNYIHANPCRGAWDLVTEEIEYTYSSAKYYETGEGIYVITKYTELEDIDLTKAL
;
A
#
# COMPACT_ATOMS: atom_id res chain seq x y z
N MET A 1 14.85 -8.99 -14.88
CA MET A 1 13.73 -8.16 -15.35
C MET A 1 12.50 -8.55 -14.57
N SER A 2 11.93 -7.64 -13.80
CA SER A 2 10.69 -7.88 -13.08
C SER A 2 9.54 -7.87 -14.09
N VAL A 3 8.91 -9.02 -14.30
CA VAL A 3 7.74 -9.15 -15.18
C VAL A 3 6.58 -8.44 -14.50
N ARG A 4 6.14 -7.30 -15.02
CA ARG A 4 4.87 -6.69 -14.65
C ARG A 4 3.77 -7.69 -15.01
N ARG A 5 3.17 -8.31 -14.01
CA ARG A 5 1.99 -9.12 -14.23
C ARG A 5 0.83 -8.16 -14.46
N GLU A 6 0.34 -8.07 -15.70
CA GLU A 6 -0.88 -7.34 -15.99
C GLU A 6 -2.05 -8.09 -15.37
N ILE A 7 -2.82 -7.38 -14.54
CA ILE A 7 -4.06 -7.90 -13.99
C ILE A 7 -5.16 -7.38 -14.88
N HIS A 8 -5.83 -8.31 -15.55
CA HIS A 8 -6.95 -8.03 -16.45
C HIS A 8 -8.32 -8.03 -15.74
N GLU A 9 -8.33 -8.30 -14.43
CA GLU A 9 -9.56 -8.27 -13.64
C GLU A 9 -9.78 -6.85 -13.11
N TYR A 10 -11.02 -6.38 -13.19
CA TYR A 10 -11.39 -5.00 -12.89
C TYR A 10 -12.08 -4.84 -11.53
N ASP A 11 -12.25 -5.93 -10.78
CA ASP A 11 -12.85 -5.94 -9.45
C ASP A 11 -12.27 -7.06 -8.57
N GLY A 12 -12.49 -6.99 -7.28
CA GLY A 12 -12.06 -7.99 -6.31
C GLY A 12 -11.23 -7.44 -5.16
N ILE A 13 -10.75 -8.32 -4.27
CA ILE A 13 -9.86 -7.94 -3.18
C ILE A 13 -8.43 -8.26 -3.56
N TYR A 14 -7.55 -7.26 -3.46
CA TYR A 14 -6.16 -7.35 -3.86
C TYR A 14 -5.24 -7.16 -2.65
N PHE A 15 -4.31 -8.09 -2.48
CA PHE A 15 -3.16 -7.88 -1.60
C PHE A 15 -2.06 -7.18 -2.37
N VAL A 16 -1.65 -6.02 -1.87
CA VAL A 16 -0.67 -5.15 -2.52
C VAL A 16 0.51 -4.92 -1.59
N THR A 17 1.71 -5.01 -2.14
CA THR A 17 2.96 -4.61 -1.47
C THR A 17 3.60 -3.46 -2.24
N ILE A 18 3.94 -2.38 -1.52
CA ILE A 18 4.69 -1.25 -2.06
C ILE A 18 5.97 -1.13 -1.23
N THR A 19 7.11 -1.35 -1.85
CA THR A 19 8.42 -1.32 -1.18
C THR A 19 9.18 -0.06 -1.55
N CYS A 20 9.79 0.59 -0.57
CA CYS A 20 10.71 1.70 -0.80
C CYS A 20 11.99 1.21 -1.50
N SER A 21 12.51 2.03 -2.39
CA SER A 21 13.73 1.69 -3.14
C SER A 21 14.86 1.33 -2.21
N GLN A 22 15.56 0.24 -2.56
CA GLN A 22 16.68 -0.30 -1.76
C GLN A 22 16.34 -0.55 -0.28
N TRP A 23 15.06 -0.80 0.04
CA TRP A 23 14.59 -1.01 1.40
C TRP A 23 14.90 0.15 2.36
N PHE A 24 15.12 1.37 1.86
CA PHE A 24 15.30 2.54 2.71
C PHE A 24 14.07 2.78 3.58
N HIS A 25 14.26 3.12 4.83
CA HIS A 25 13.20 3.42 5.79
C HIS A 25 12.56 4.80 5.51
N LEU A 26 12.05 5.00 4.27
CA LEU A 26 11.62 6.32 3.83
C LEU A 26 10.38 6.84 4.55
N PHE A 27 9.48 5.97 5.00
CA PHE A 27 8.33 6.40 5.79
C PHE A 27 8.74 6.92 7.15
N GLU A 28 9.68 6.25 7.82
CA GLU A 28 10.23 6.66 9.10
C GLU A 28 11.07 7.93 8.96
N LEU A 29 12.04 7.95 8.07
CA LEU A 29 12.94 9.10 7.83
C LEU A 29 12.17 10.37 7.49
N SER A 30 11.16 10.28 6.63
CA SER A 30 10.33 11.42 6.26
C SER A 30 9.23 11.73 7.26
N ASN A 31 8.93 10.84 8.21
CA ASN A 31 7.68 10.82 8.98
C ASN A 31 6.44 10.89 8.05
N GLY A 32 6.48 10.11 6.96
CA GLY A 32 5.55 10.18 5.84
C GLY A 32 4.40 9.20 5.87
N TYR A 33 4.06 8.63 7.03
CA TYR A 33 2.98 7.65 7.19
C TYR A 33 1.60 8.20 6.78
N ASP A 34 1.35 9.49 7.02
CA ASP A 34 0.11 10.17 6.63
C ASP A 34 -0.07 10.32 5.11
N GLU A 35 1.01 10.28 4.32
CA GLU A 35 0.91 10.28 2.85
C GLU A 35 0.20 9.00 2.35
N VAL A 36 0.32 7.89 3.09
CA VAL A 36 -0.40 6.66 2.80
C VAL A 36 -1.89 6.81 3.10
N TYR A 37 -2.25 7.43 4.22
CA TYR A 37 -3.66 7.67 4.58
C TYR A 37 -4.34 8.62 3.58
N LYS A 38 -3.65 9.65 3.09
CA LYS A 38 -4.16 10.51 2.01
C LYS A 38 -4.44 9.72 0.73
N TRP A 39 -3.58 8.75 0.40
CA TRP A 39 -3.83 7.85 -0.71
C TRP A 39 -5.03 6.95 -0.44
N PHE A 40 -5.17 6.41 0.76
CA PHE A 40 -6.33 5.61 1.14
C PHE A 40 -7.64 6.41 1.04
N ASP A 41 -7.65 7.68 1.49
CA ASP A 41 -8.80 8.57 1.36
C ASP A 41 -9.14 8.82 -0.12
N HIS A 42 -8.12 9.00 -0.97
CA HIS A 42 -8.34 9.09 -2.40
C HIS A 42 -8.95 7.80 -2.98
N LEU A 43 -8.49 6.63 -2.56
CA LEU A 43 -9.09 5.35 -2.99
C LEU A 43 -10.56 5.25 -2.56
N LYS A 44 -10.87 5.61 -1.32
CA LYS A 44 -12.24 5.63 -0.80
C LYS A 44 -13.13 6.60 -1.58
N SER A 45 -12.64 7.79 -1.93
CA SER A 45 -13.38 8.78 -2.73
C SER A 45 -13.68 8.28 -4.14
N LYS A 46 -12.94 7.27 -4.63
CA LYS A 46 -13.18 6.58 -5.90
C LYS A 46 -14.03 5.30 -5.76
N GLY A 47 -14.57 5.05 -4.57
CA GLY A 47 -15.45 3.92 -4.29
C GLY A 47 -14.74 2.61 -3.99
N HIS A 48 -13.43 2.63 -3.75
CA HIS A 48 -12.68 1.47 -3.28
C HIS A 48 -12.67 1.39 -1.76
N PHE A 49 -12.39 0.21 -1.21
CA PHE A 49 -12.34 0.02 0.24
C PHE A 49 -10.97 -0.46 0.67
N ILE A 50 -10.47 0.07 1.79
CA ILE A 50 -9.29 -0.45 2.47
C ILE A 50 -9.79 -1.43 3.51
N THR A 51 -9.39 -2.70 3.40
CA THR A 51 -9.86 -3.77 4.27
C THR A 51 -8.82 -4.27 5.26
N GLY A 52 -7.59 -3.85 5.14
CA GLY A 52 -6.49 -4.15 6.06
C GLY A 52 -5.19 -3.55 5.60
N TYR A 53 -4.35 -3.11 6.52
CA TYR A 53 -3.05 -2.52 6.17
C TYR A 53 -2.03 -2.61 7.31
N VAL A 54 -0.76 -2.51 6.92
CA VAL A 54 0.38 -2.13 7.76
C VAL A 54 1.33 -1.26 6.96
N ILE A 55 1.80 -0.17 7.58
CA ILE A 55 2.80 0.72 7.00
C ILE A 55 4.08 0.55 7.82
N MET A 56 5.00 -0.24 7.29
CA MET A 56 6.31 -0.47 7.89
C MET A 56 7.26 0.70 7.55
N PRO A 57 8.39 0.86 8.24
CA PRO A 57 9.34 1.94 7.95
C PRO A 57 9.75 2.05 6.47
N ASN A 58 9.74 0.93 5.72
CA ASN A 58 10.25 0.85 4.35
C ASN A 58 9.30 0.18 3.34
N HIS A 59 8.10 -0.23 3.75
CA HIS A 59 7.12 -0.81 2.83
C HIS A 59 5.70 -0.74 3.39
N ILE A 60 4.75 -0.97 2.51
CA ILE A 60 3.33 -1.06 2.83
C ILE A 60 2.82 -2.42 2.39
N HIS A 61 2.03 -3.06 3.23
CA HIS A 61 1.11 -4.11 2.83
C HIS A 61 -0.31 -3.60 3.01
N VAL A 62 -1.15 -3.79 2.00
CA VAL A 62 -2.55 -3.36 2.06
C VAL A 62 -3.45 -4.33 1.33
N LEU A 63 -4.64 -4.56 1.88
CA LEU A 63 -5.76 -5.23 1.25
C LEU A 63 -6.72 -4.17 0.73
N ILE A 64 -6.92 -4.13 -0.58
CA ILE A 64 -7.80 -3.19 -1.26
C ILE A 64 -8.95 -3.97 -1.90
N ALA A 65 -10.18 -3.72 -1.46
CA ALA A 65 -11.35 -4.15 -2.20
C ALA A 65 -11.59 -3.14 -3.34
N PHE A 66 -11.20 -3.58 -4.53
CA PHE A 66 -11.22 -2.79 -5.74
C PHE A 66 -12.57 -2.95 -6.43
N ARG A 67 -13.27 -1.86 -6.60
CA ARG A 67 -14.52 -1.82 -7.33
C ARG A 67 -14.24 -1.43 -8.77
N ASN A 68 -14.95 -2.05 -9.71
CA ASN A 68 -14.80 -1.74 -11.13
C ASN A 68 -15.19 -0.28 -11.41
N THR A 69 -14.25 0.50 -11.90
CA THR A 69 -14.40 1.92 -12.23
C THR A 69 -14.19 2.16 -13.73
N GLN A 70 -14.91 1.42 -14.58
CA GLN A 70 -15.00 1.72 -16.03
C GLN A 70 -13.63 1.79 -16.74
N GLY A 71 -12.79 0.78 -16.55
CA GLY A 71 -11.56 0.63 -17.33
C GLY A 71 -10.26 1.17 -16.67
N VAL A 72 -10.34 1.74 -15.47
CA VAL A 72 -9.13 2.05 -14.69
C VAL A 72 -8.64 0.78 -14.00
N SER A 73 -7.43 0.34 -14.29
CA SER A 73 -6.85 -0.86 -13.68
C SER A 73 -6.34 -0.58 -12.26
N ILE A 74 -6.31 -1.62 -11.42
CA ILE A 74 -5.67 -1.55 -10.10
C ILE A 74 -4.19 -1.10 -10.21
N ASN A 75 -3.52 -1.47 -11.29
CA ASN A 75 -2.13 -1.06 -11.55
C ASN A 75 -2.00 0.46 -11.72
N SER A 76 -2.94 1.09 -12.43
CA SER A 76 -2.98 2.56 -12.56
C SER A 76 -3.14 3.25 -11.22
N ILE A 77 -4.08 2.77 -10.41
CA ILE A 77 -4.38 3.35 -9.08
C ILE A 77 -3.18 3.24 -8.13
N ILE A 78 -2.51 2.08 -8.13
CA ILE A 78 -1.29 1.90 -7.34
C ILE A 78 -0.15 2.79 -7.86
N GLY A 79 -0.01 2.90 -9.19
CA GLY A 79 0.97 3.80 -9.81
C GLY A 79 0.75 5.27 -9.45
N GLU A 80 -0.50 5.73 -9.42
CA GLU A 80 -0.86 7.08 -8.95
C GLU A 80 -0.52 7.26 -7.46
N GLY A 81 -0.90 6.30 -6.61
CA GLY A 81 -0.59 6.34 -5.18
C GLY A 81 0.91 6.44 -4.92
N LYS A 82 1.72 5.61 -5.59
CA LYS A 82 3.19 5.68 -5.51
C LYS A 82 3.71 7.06 -5.91
N ARG A 83 3.16 7.66 -6.96
CA ARG A 83 3.55 9.00 -7.41
C ARG A 83 3.23 10.07 -6.37
N PHE A 84 1.99 10.08 -5.82
CA PHE A 84 1.59 11.05 -4.79
C PHE A 84 2.40 10.93 -3.51
N MET A 85 2.53 9.71 -2.99
CA MET A 85 3.35 9.45 -1.81
C MET A 85 4.82 9.87 -2.03
N SER A 86 5.37 9.63 -3.24
CA SER A 86 6.73 10.05 -3.58
C SER A 86 6.92 11.56 -3.46
N TYR A 87 5.96 12.37 -3.89
CA TYR A 87 6.04 13.83 -3.77
C TYR A 87 6.06 14.27 -2.30
N GLY A 88 5.19 13.70 -1.48
CA GLY A 88 5.14 14.00 -0.05
C GLY A 88 6.43 13.60 0.68
N ILE A 89 6.90 12.37 0.44
CA ILE A 89 8.13 11.84 1.03
C ILE A 89 9.35 12.70 0.64
N VAL A 90 9.53 12.98 -0.66
CA VAL A 90 10.68 13.77 -1.15
C VAL A 90 10.64 15.20 -0.59
N ARG A 91 9.47 15.83 -0.52
CA ARG A 91 9.33 17.15 0.10
C ARG A 91 9.81 17.14 1.54
N ARG A 92 9.35 16.19 2.35
CA ARG A 92 9.72 16.06 3.77
C ARG A 92 11.20 15.72 3.98
N LEU A 93 11.78 14.87 3.12
CA LEU A 93 13.21 14.59 3.14
C LEU A 93 14.04 15.87 2.87
N LYS A 94 13.57 16.75 1.95
CA LYS A 94 14.19 18.06 1.71
C LYS A 94 14.08 18.99 2.91
N GLU A 95 12.89 19.08 3.52
CA GLU A 95 12.64 19.88 4.73
C GLU A 95 13.50 19.43 5.90
N LYS A 96 13.82 18.14 5.99
CA LYS A 96 14.69 17.54 7.00
C LYS A 96 16.19 17.56 6.63
N ASN A 97 16.56 18.09 5.47
CA ASN A 97 17.95 18.13 4.99
C ASN A 97 18.59 16.73 4.79
N GLU A 98 17.81 15.72 4.42
CA GLU A 98 18.26 14.35 4.14
C GLU A 98 18.97 14.25 2.78
N VAL A 99 20.07 15.01 2.62
CA VAL A 99 20.78 15.23 1.35
C VAL A 99 21.33 13.94 0.77
N GLU A 100 21.91 13.09 1.61
CA GLU A 100 22.52 11.82 1.16
C GLU A 100 21.45 10.86 0.62
N VAL A 101 20.33 10.72 1.34
CA VAL A 101 19.21 9.87 0.92
C VAL A 101 18.63 10.36 -0.40
N LEU A 102 18.42 11.67 -0.54
CA LEU A 102 17.92 12.28 -1.78
C LEU A 102 18.88 12.06 -2.95
N ALA A 103 20.18 12.18 -2.75
CA ALA A 103 21.20 11.91 -3.77
C ALA A 103 21.15 10.44 -4.22
N ARG A 104 21.06 9.50 -3.28
CA ARG A 104 20.93 8.07 -3.58
C ARG A 104 19.64 7.76 -4.35
N LEU A 105 18.49 8.28 -3.92
CA LEU A 105 17.22 8.12 -4.64
C LEU A 105 17.27 8.74 -6.05
N SER A 106 18.00 9.84 -6.23
CA SER A 106 18.20 10.45 -7.55
C SER A 106 19.09 9.57 -8.45
N ALA A 107 20.14 8.96 -7.92
CA ALA A 107 21.03 8.08 -8.66
C ALA A 107 20.31 6.83 -9.21
N LEU A 108 19.26 6.35 -8.54
CA LEU A 108 18.46 5.18 -8.95
C LEU A 108 17.56 5.44 -10.17
N VAL A 109 17.31 6.70 -10.53
CA VAL A 109 16.42 7.04 -11.64
C VAL A 109 17.09 6.67 -12.98
N ASN A 110 16.46 5.77 -13.73
CA ASN A 110 16.96 5.39 -15.06
C ASN A 110 16.89 6.53 -16.08
N ALA A 111 17.65 6.42 -17.17
CA ALA A 111 17.79 7.47 -18.18
C ALA A 111 16.45 7.85 -18.85
N THR A 112 15.57 6.86 -19.09
CA THR A 112 14.27 7.08 -19.72
C THR A 112 13.32 7.88 -18.83
N ASP A 113 13.22 7.49 -17.55
CA ASP A 113 12.36 8.17 -16.58
C ASP A 113 12.91 9.57 -16.25
N ARG A 114 14.24 9.73 -16.23
CA ARG A 114 14.89 11.03 -16.05
C ARG A 114 14.52 12.00 -17.19
N LYS A 115 14.48 11.53 -18.44
CA LYS A 115 14.04 12.32 -19.61
C LYS A 115 12.56 12.73 -19.47
N ARG A 116 11.73 11.93 -18.79
CA ARG A 116 10.32 12.22 -18.49
C ARG A 116 10.14 13.12 -17.25
N GLY A 117 11.22 13.59 -16.66
CA GLY A 117 11.19 14.53 -15.52
C GLY A 117 11.22 13.89 -14.14
N LYS A 118 11.31 12.55 -14.01
CA LYS A 118 11.47 11.88 -12.73
C LYS A 118 12.81 12.26 -12.10
N ARG A 119 12.81 12.67 -10.85
CA ARG A 119 14.01 13.14 -10.13
C ARG A 119 14.48 12.16 -9.06
N HIS A 120 13.58 11.37 -8.48
CA HIS A 120 13.88 10.43 -7.40
C HIS A 120 13.11 9.12 -7.61
N GLU A 121 13.76 7.99 -7.38
CA GLU A 121 13.15 6.66 -7.36
C GLU A 121 12.82 6.31 -5.91
N VAL A 122 11.61 6.65 -5.44
CA VAL A 122 11.20 6.46 -4.04
C VAL A 122 10.76 5.03 -3.78
N PHE A 123 10.09 4.41 -4.72
CA PHE A 123 9.56 3.06 -4.58
C PHE A 123 10.11 2.13 -5.65
N GLU A 124 10.31 0.87 -5.32
CA GLU A 124 10.66 -0.15 -6.30
C GLU A 124 9.69 -0.14 -7.47
N PRO A 125 10.18 -0.28 -8.71
CA PRO A 125 9.33 -0.21 -9.91
C PRO A 125 8.25 -1.28 -9.95
N SER A 126 8.54 -2.45 -9.38
CA SER A 126 7.62 -3.59 -9.33
C SER A 126 6.77 -3.56 -8.07
N PHE A 127 5.49 -3.75 -8.24
CA PHE A 127 4.57 -4.19 -7.19
C PHE A 127 3.87 -5.44 -7.72
N VAL A 128 3.54 -6.37 -6.85
CA VAL A 128 2.80 -7.57 -7.21
C VAL A 128 1.44 -7.49 -6.53
N PRO A 129 0.42 -6.94 -7.18
CA PRO A 129 -0.92 -7.14 -6.68
C PRO A 129 -1.27 -8.61 -6.89
N MET A 130 -1.68 -9.26 -5.81
CA MET A 130 -2.21 -10.61 -5.86
C MET A 130 -3.72 -10.49 -5.72
N ALA A 131 -4.45 -10.80 -6.78
CA ALA A 131 -5.89 -10.86 -6.71
C ALA A 131 -6.30 -11.95 -5.73
N ILE A 132 -7.04 -11.56 -4.72
CA ILE A 132 -7.71 -12.46 -3.79
C ILE A 132 -9.15 -12.53 -4.27
N GLY A 133 -9.33 -13.17 -5.43
CA GLY A 133 -10.55 -12.98 -6.18
C GLY A 133 -11.70 -13.89 -5.80
N ARG A 134 -12.89 -13.42 -6.16
CA ARG A 134 -14.19 -14.08 -6.08
C ARG A 134 -14.30 -15.42 -6.83
N LYS A 135 -13.45 -15.70 -7.81
CA LYS A 135 -13.52 -16.94 -8.59
C LYS A 135 -13.08 -18.18 -7.83
N GLU A 136 -12.33 -18.00 -6.78
CA GLU A 136 -12.01 -19.09 -5.87
C GLU A 136 -12.83 -18.89 -4.60
N CYS A 137 -14.00 -19.54 -4.47
CA CYS A 137 -14.86 -19.56 -3.27
C CYS A 137 -14.17 -20.00 -1.97
N LYS A 138 -12.89 -20.08 -1.98
CA LYS A 138 -11.97 -20.33 -0.87
C LYS A 138 -11.42 -19.03 -0.29
N SER A 139 -11.98 -17.88 -0.62
CA SER A 139 -11.39 -16.56 -0.47
C SER A 139 -11.28 -16.08 0.98
N ASN A 140 -12.26 -16.32 1.85
CA ASN A 140 -12.21 -15.85 3.24
C ASN A 140 -11.00 -16.42 3.98
N LYS A 141 -10.64 -17.69 3.76
CA LYS A 141 -9.43 -18.28 4.32
C LYS A 141 -8.17 -17.60 3.84
N PHE A 142 -8.11 -17.25 2.55
CA PHE A 142 -6.94 -16.58 1.97
C PHE A 142 -6.86 -15.11 2.36
N ILE A 143 -8.00 -14.39 2.42
CA ILE A 143 -8.06 -13.02 2.94
C ILE A 143 -7.57 -12.99 4.39
N ASN A 144 -8.08 -13.89 5.25
CA ASN A 144 -7.64 -14.01 6.63
C ASN A 144 -6.14 -14.33 6.74
N GLN A 145 -5.62 -15.21 5.90
CA GLN A 145 -4.19 -15.51 5.86
C GLN A 145 -3.36 -14.25 5.55
N LYS A 146 -3.81 -13.43 4.58
CA LYS A 146 -3.12 -12.18 4.23
C LYS A 146 -3.28 -11.12 5.30
N LEU A 147 -4.46 -11.03 5.92
CA LEU A 147 -4.71 -10.13 7.03
C LEU A 147 -3.82 -10.45 8.23
N ASN A 148 -3.76 -11.72 8.64
CA ASN A 148 -2.86 -12.17 9.70
C ASN A 148 -1.38 -11.91 9.37
N TYR A 149 -0.99 -12.09 8.10
CA TYR A 149 0.35 -11.74 7.65
C TYR A 149 0.63 -10.24 7.79
N ILE A 150 -0.32 -9.39 7.39
CA ILE A 150 -0.24 -7.93 7.52
C ILE A 150 -0.07 -7.53 8.98
N HIS A 151 -0.95 -8.01 9.85
CA HIS A 151 -0.97 -7.64 11.27
C HIS A 151 0.28 -8.12 12.01
N ALA A 152 0.73 -9.33 11.72
CA ALA A 152 1.91 -9.90 12.36
C ALA A 152 3.25 -9.31 11.87
N ASN A 153 3.25 -8.52 10.79
CA ASN A 153 4.49 -8.03 10.18
C ASN A 153 5.39 -7.26 11.17
N PRO A 154 4.88 -6.33 12.02
CA PRO A 154 5.70 -5.59 12.97
C PRO A 154 6.34 -6.43 14.07
N CYS A 155 5.75 -7.61 14.37
CA CYS A 155 6.19 -8.50 15.45
C CYS A 155 7.13 -9.61 14.97
N ARG A 156 7.45 -9.67 13.66
CA ARG A 156 8.15 -10.84 13.08
C ARG A 156 9.48 -10.49 12.44
N GLY A 157 10.35 -11.52 12.45
CA GLY A 157 11.64 -11.46 11.75
C GLY A 157 12.59 -10.47 12.40
N ALA A 158 13.25 -9.67 11.55
CA ALA A 158 14.21 -8.67 12.00
C ALA A 158 13.55 -7.34 12.44
N TRP A 159 12.21 -7.23 12.35
CA TRP A 159 11.51 -5.99 12.69
C TRP A 159 11.40 -5.78 14.18
N ASP A 160 10.78 -6.71 14.89
CA ASP A 160 10.59 -6.68 16.35
C ASP A 160 10.27 -5.27 16.89
N LEU A 161 9.36 -4.57 16.17
CA LEU A 161 9.01 -3.18 16.48
C LEU A 161 8.06 -3.08 17.67
N VAL A 162 7.25 -4.11 17.89
CA VAL A 162 6.28 -4.24 18.99
C VAL A 162 6.14 -5.72 19.37
N THR A 163 5.72 -5.96 20.62
CA THR A 163 5.49 -7.33 21.12
C THR A 163 4.16 -7.88 20.60
N GLU A 164 3.10 -7.07 20.60
CA GLU A 164 1.77 -7.47 20.16
C GLU A 164 1.34 -6.66 18.93
N GLU A 165 0.64 -7.33 18.01
CA GLU A 165 0.22 -6.76 16.72
C GLU A 165 -0.61 -5.47 16.87
N ILE A 166 -1.43 -5.39 17.94
CA ILE A 166 -2.32 -4.26 18.23
C ILE A 166 -1.57 -3.00 18.71
N GLU A 167 -0.35 -3.15 19.17
CA GLU A 167 0.48 -2.04 19.67
C GLU A 167 1.09 -1.21 18.52
N TYR A 168 1.16 -1.80 17.32
CA TYR A 168 1.75 -1.09 16.20
C TYR A 168 0.79 -0.05 15.61
N THR A 169 1.12 1.22 15.83
CA THR A 169 0.28 2.37 15.50
C THR A 169 -0.14 2.42 14.02
N TYR A 170 0.77 2.06 13.11
CA TYR A 170 0.55 2.17 11.66
C TYR A 170 0.00 0.87 11.05
N SER A 171 -0.88 0.19 11.77
CA SER A 171 -1.55 -1.05 11.37
C SER A 171 -3.05 -0.98 11.61
N SER A 172 -3.80 -1.78 10.85
CA SER A 172 -5.22 -2.02 11.09
C SER A 172 -5.50 -3.08 12.16
N ALA A 173 -4.46 -3.67 12.79
CA ALA A 173 -4.64 -4.74 13.78
C ALA A 173 -5.55 -4.31 14.93
N LYS A 174 -5.27 -3.16 15.54
CA LYS A 174 -6.07 -2.60 16.63
C LYS A 174 -7.53 -2.38 16.20
N TYR A 175 -7.77 -1.87 14.99
CA TYR A 175 -9.13 -1.65 14.48
C TYR A 175 -9.93 -2.96 14.35
N TYR A 176 -9.27 -4.04 13.94
CA TYR A 176 -9.92 -5.35 13.87
C TYR A 176 -10.32 -5.87 15.24
N GLU A 177 -9.49 -5.65 16.25
CA GLU A 177 -9.70 -6.12 17.64
C GLU A 177 -10.73 -5.27 18.39
N THR A 178 -10.57 -3.95 18.35
CA THR A 178 -11.31 -3.02 19.24
C THR A 178 -12.35 -2.15 18.53
N GLY A 179 -12.33 -2.08 17.20
CA GLY A 179 -13.10 -1.10 16.42
C GLY A 179 -12.49 0.30 16.41
N GLU A 180 -11.36 0.51 17.07
CA GLU A 180 -10.66 1.80 17.16
C GLU A 180 -9.28 1.72 16.53
N GLY A 181 -8.86 2.79 15.86
CA GLY A 181 -7.56 2.85 15.20
C GLY A 181 -7.25 4.24 14.65
N ILE A 182 -5.99 4.45 14.26
CA ILE A 182 -5.56 5.74 13.68
C ILE A 182 -6.24 6.00 12.32
N TYR A 183 -6.65 4.95 11.62
CA TYR A 183 -7.35 5.04 10.34
C TYR A 183 -8.50 4.04 10.28
N VAL A 184 -9.69 4.55 9.96
CA VAL A 184 -10.92 3.74 9.85
C VAL A 184 -10.92 2.99 8.52
N ILE A 185 -11.11 1.68 8.60
CA ILE A 185 -11.21 0.79 7.44
C ILE A 185 -12.62 0.19 7.33
N THR A 186 -12.90 -0.52 6.25
CA THR A 186 -14.07 -1.38 6.09
C THR A 186 -13.60 -2.82 6.24
N LYS A 187 -14.08 -3.55 7.26
CA LYS A 187 -13.70 -4.95 7.43
C LYS A 187 -14.20 -5.75 6.21
N TYR A 188 -13.43 -6.74 5.75
CA TYR A 188 -13.81 -7.51 4.56
C TYR A 188 -15.15 -8.26 4.75
N THR A 189 -15.51 -8.61 5.98
CA THR A 189 -16.81 -9.21 6.32
C THR A 189 -17.98 -8.26 6.11
N GLU A 190 -17.76 -6.95 6.15
CA GLU A 190 -18.77 -5.93 5.86
C GLU A 190 -19.01 -5.76 4.35
N LEU A 191 -18.18 -6.39 3.52
CA LEU A 191 -18.28 -6.34 2.06
C LEU A 191 -19.04 -7.53 1.46
N GLU A 192 -19.52 -8.48 2.27
CA GLU A 192 -20.17 -9.70 1.76
C GLU A 192 -21.40 -9.40 0.91
N ASP A 193 -22.14 -8.33 1.27
CA ASP A 193 -23.34 -7.89 0.53
C ASP A 193 -23.04 -6.83 -0.56
N ILE A 194 -21.77 -6.45 -0.73
CA ILE A 194 -21.36 -5.43 -1.69
C ILE A 194 -20.92 -6.07 -3.01
N ASP A 195 -21.64 -5.77 -4.07
CA ASP A 195 -21.26 -6.17 -5.42
C ASP A 195 -20.15 -5.26 -5.96
N LEU A 196 -18.90 -5.73 -5.88
CA LEU A 196 -17.74 -4.99 -6.36
C LEU A 196 -17.69 -4.85 -7.90
N THR A 197 -18.49 -5.63 -8.65
CA THR A 197 -18.54 -5.54 -10.11
C THR A 197 -19.34 -4.34 -10.60
N LYS A 198 -20.22 -3.81 -9.75
CA LYS A 198 -21.05 -2.64 -10.08
C LYS A 198 -20.29 -1.36 -9.80
N ALA A 199 -20.26 -0.48 -10.78
CA ALA A 199 -19.83 0.90 -10.58
C ALA A 199 -20.75 1.62 -9.55
N LEU A 200 -20.20 2.60 -8.84
CA LEU A 200 -20.98 3.54 -8.03
C LEU A 200 -21.82 4.45 -8.92
#